data_866080fe9ff617fd1f376189ad0c008c
#
_entry.id   866080fe9ff617fd1f376189ad0c008c
#
_cell.length_a   1.000
_cell.length_b   1.000
_cell.length_c   1.000
_cell.angle_alpha   90.00
_cell.angle_beta   90.00
_cell.angle_gamma   90.00
#
_symmetry.space_group_name_H-M   'P 1'
#
loop_
_entity.id
_entity.type
_entity.pdbx_description
1 polymer ?
#
loop_
_entity_poly.entity_id
_entity_poly.type
_entity_poly.pdbx_seq_one_letter_code
_entity_poly.pdbx_strand_id
1 'polypeptide(L)'
;MKKLNLLLLTISLLCVIVSCNNTSDNKQFTLLSSTQTGVDFINELKENNTMNYFTYPYIYMGGGVSVGDINNDNLDDIFFTGNMAQNRLYLNKGNLVFDDITLSAGVGGNDKWYTGSTMVDINNDGYLDIYVSVAGLDGVKNNELLINNGCLLYTSDAADDSGC
;
A
#
# COMPACT_ATOMS: atom_id res chain seq x y z
N MET A 1 26.49 -24.93 -59.22
CA MET A 1 26.56 -23.65 -58.48
C MET A 1 25.21 -22.99 -58.20
N LYS A 2 24.30 -22.82 -59.15
CA LYS A 2 22.96 -22.17 -58.90
C LYS A 2 22.09 -22.88 -57.85
N LYS A 3 22.07 -24.22 -57.79
CA LYS A 3 21.27 -24.98 -56.81
C LYS A 3 21.87 -24.85 -55.37
N LEU A 4 23.20 -24.74 -55.23
CA LEU A 4 23.85 -24.59 -53.94
C LEU A 4 23.59 -23.18 -53.36
N ASN A 5 23.62 -22.15 -54.20
CA ASN A 5 23.29 -20.79 -53.77
C ASN A 5 21.82 -20.62 -53.35
N LEU A 6 20.89 -21.32 -54.03
CA LEU A 6 19.48 -21.30 -53.65
C LEU A 6 19.25 -22.00 -52.30
N LEU A 7 19.94 -23.11 -52.04
CA LEU A 7 19.88 -23.83 -50.75
C LEU A 7 20.42 -22.98 -49.59
N LEU A 8 21.55 -22.28 -49.79
CA LEU A 8 22.11 -21.37 -48.82
C LEU A 8 21.18 -20.18 -48.53
N LEU A 9 20.52 -19.66 -49.56
CA LEU A 9 19.56 -18.55 -49.40
C LEU A 9 18.32 -18.98 -48.60
N THR A 10 17.80 -20.21 -48.83
CA THR A 10 16.66 -20.75 -48.09
C THR A 10 17.00 -21.04 -46.61
N ILE A 11 18.20 -21.55 -46.34
CA ILE A 11 18.67 -21.79 -44.96
C ILE A 11 18.85 -20.46 -44.21
N SER A 12 19.43 -19.45 -44.89
CA SER A 12 19.58 -18.10 -44.28
C SER A 12 18.23 -17.46 -43.97
N LEU A 13 17.23 -17.61 -44.87
CA LEU A 13 15.88 -17.10 -44.64
C LEU A 13 15.17 -17.84 -43.50
N LEU A 14 15.40 -19.14 -43.32
CA LEU A 14 14.84 -19.95 -42.26
C LEU A 14 15.42 -19.53 -40.88
N CYS A 15 16.71 -19.21 -40.82
CA CYS A 15 17.36 -18.73 -39.58
C CYS A 15 16.80 -17.40 -39.12
N VAL A 16 16.40 -16.51 -40.00
CA VAL A 16 15.82 -15.20 -39.64
C VAL A 16 14.43 -15.34 -39.01
N ILE A 17 13.65 -16.34 -39.41
CA ILE A 17 12.30 -16.56 -38.92
C ILE A 17 12.30 -17.18 -37.49
N VAL A 18 13.34 -17.94 -37.12
CA VAL A 18 13.46 -18.60 -35.80
C VAL A 18 13.99 -17.66 -34.73
N SER A 19 14.58 -16.51 -35.09
CA SER A 19 15.25 -15.59 -34.17
C SER A 19 14.32 -14.70 -33.33
N CYS A 20 13.00 -14.74 -33.51
CA CYS A 20 12.08 -13.79 -32.88
C CYS A 20 11.04 -14.41 -31.92
N ASN A 21 11.31 -15.55 -31.30
CA ASN A 21 10.37 -16.16 -30.36
C ASN A 21 10.96 -16.54 -28.99
N ASN A 22 11.82 -15.67 -28.41
CA ASN A 22 12.12 -15.75 -26.98
C ASN A 22 11.77 -14.43 -26.31
N THR A 23 10.49 -14.09 -26.26
CA THR A 23 10.00 -13.28 -25.14
C THR A 23 9.91 -14.22 -23.96
N SER A 24 11.02 -14.45 -23.26
CA SER A 24 10.94 -14.84 -21.86
C SER A 24 10.22 -13.67 -21.18
N ASP A 25 8.99 -13.91 -20.78
CA ASP A 25 8.15 -12.97 -20.02
C ASP A 25 8.80 -12.87 -18.63
N ASN A 26 9.96 -12.19 -18.56
CA ASN A 26 10.69 -11.91 -17.33
C ASN A 26 9.90 -10.84 -16.56
N LYS A 27 8.68 -11.19 -16.17
CA LYS A 27 7.88 -10.38 -15.25
C LYS A 27 8.59 -10.38 -13.92
N GLN A 28 9.21 -9.26 -13.57
CA GLN A 28 9.78 -9.04 -12.25
C GLN A 28 8.69 -8.88 -11.19
N PHE A 29 7.47 -8.47 -11.60
CA PHE A 29 6.33 -8.25 -10.73
C PHE A 29 5.12 -8.99 -11.29
N THR A 30 4.34 -9.57 -10.41
CA THR A 30 3.06 -10.21 -10.72
C THR A 30 1.95 -9.48 -9.95
N LEU A 31 0.92 -9.05 -10.66
CA LEU A 31 -0.27 -8.49 -10.02
C LEU A 31 -1.08 -9.63 -9.39
N LEU A 32 -1.24 -9.58 -8.08
CA LEU A 32 -2.10 -10.49 -7.34
C LEU A 32 -3.49 -9.85 -7.18
N SER A 33 -4.54 -10.67 -7.24
CA SER A 33 -5.90 -10.20 -7.01
C SER A 33 -6.21 -10.10 -5.51
N SER A 34 -7.15 -9.23 -5.14
CA SER A 34 -7.65 -9.14 -3.77
C SER A 34 -8.24 -10.47 -3.27
N THR A 35 -8.81 -11.27 -4.15
CA THR A 35 -9.31 -12.62 -3.82
C THR A 35 -8.22 -13.62 -3.47
N GLN A 36 -6.99 -13.39 -3.93
CA GLN A 36 -5.82 -14.22 -3.59
C GLN A 36 -5.15 -13.73 -2.30
N THR A 37 -5.08 -12.42 -2.13
CA THR A 37 -4.33 -11.83 -1.03
C THR A 37 -5.17 -11.48 0.19
N GLY A 38 -6.47 -11.27 0.04
CA GLY A 38 -7.33 -10.69 1.07
C GLY A 38 -7.25 -9.17 1.18
N VAL A 39 -6.33 -8.50 0.44
CA VAL A 39 -6.18 -7.04 0.46
C VAL A 39 -7.13 -6.42 -0.56
N ASP A 40 -8.18 -5.76 -0.07
CA ASP A 40 -9.23 -5.13 -0.88
C ASP A 40 -9.37 -3.62 -0.67
N PHE A 41 -8.38 -3.00 -0.03
CA PHE A 41 -8.37 -1.55 0.24
C PHE A 41 -8.47 -0.74 -1.05
N ILE A 42 -9.41 0.20 -1.05
CA ILE A 42 -9.59 1.20 -2.12
C ILE A 42 -9.69 2.57 -1.46
N ASN A 43 -8.76 3.46 -1.76
CA ASN A 43 -8.83 4.86 -1.35
C ASN A 43 -9.79 5.62 -2.29
N GLU A 44 -11.08 5.36 -2.15
CA GLU A 44 -12.11 5.97 -2.99
C GLU A 44 -12.28 7.44 -2.66
N LEU A 45 -12.19 8.30 -3.67
CA LEU A 45 -12.44 9.73 -3.57
C LEU A 45 -13.80 10.07 -4.17
N LYS A 46 -14.62 10.82 -3.41
CA LYS A 46 -15.95 11.28 -3.84
C LYS A 46 -15.97 12.79 -3.90
N GLU A 47 -15.72 13.32 -5.08
CA GLU A 47 -15.80 14.77 -5.30
C GLU A 47 -17.24 15.29 -5.16
N ASN A 48 -17.34 16.51 -4.65
CA ASN A 48 -18.59 17.25 -4.53
C ASN A 48 -18.31 18.77 -4.72
N ASN A 49 -19.33 19.61 -4.56
CA ASN A 49 -19.21 21.06 -4.76
C ASN A 49 -18.27 21.75 -3.76
N THR A 50 -17.99 21.14 -2.61
CA THR A 50 -17.11 21.70 -1.56
C THR A 50 -15.72 21.06 -1.54
N MET A 51 -15.61 19.80 -1.97
CA MET A 51 -14.38 19.03 -2.00
C MET A 51 -14.14 18.51 -3.43
N ASN A 52 -13.30 19.21 -4.18
CA ASN A 52 -12.93 18.90 -5.56
C ASN A 52 -11.57 19.54 -5.90
N TYR A 53 -11.05 19.28 -7.08
CA TYR A 53 -9.74 19.79 -7.48
C TYR A 53 -9.62 21.32 -7.40
N PHE A 54 -10.67 22.08 -7.68
CA PHE A 54 -10.60 23.57 -7.65
C PHE A 54 -10.58 24.12 -6.24
N THR A 55 -11.26 23.47 -5.29
CA THR A 55 -11.30 23.89 -3.88
C THR A 55 -10.14 23.30 -3.08
N TYR A 56 -9.68 22.11 -3.45
CA TYR A 56 -8.57 21.41 -2.82
C TYR A 56 -7.68 20.72 -3.86
N PRO A 57 -6.68 21.43 -4.44
CA PRO A 57 -5.82 20.87 -5.50
C PRO A 57 -5.06 19.59 -5.09
N TYR A 58 -4.90 19.34 -3.79
CA TYR A 58 -4.22 18.18 -3.25
C TYR A 58 -5.12 16.92 -3.10
N ILE A 59 -6.37 16.99 -3.56
CA ILE A 59 -7.35 15.90 -3.41
C ILE A 59 -6.86 14.56 -4.00
N TYR A 60 -6.02 14.59 -5.02
CA TYR A 60 -5.49 13.40 -5.69
C TYR A 60 -4.11 12.94 -5.20
N MET A 61 -3.58 13.48 -4.12
CA MET A 61 -2.25 13.08 -3.62
C MET A 61 -2.23 11.67 -3.02
N GLY A 62 -3.40 11.10 -2.71
CA GLY A 62 -3.51 9.77 -2.14
C GLY A 62 -3.26 9.71 -0.64
N GLY A 63 -3.37 8.52 -0.10
CA GLY A 63 -3.03 8.19 1.28
C GLY A 63 -1.61 7.62 1.39
N GLY A 64 -1.25 7.20 2.59
CA GLY A 64 0.02 6.54 2.90
C GLY A 64 -0.11 5.03 2.98
N VAL A 65 1.04 4.38 2.94
CA VAL A 65 1.18 2.96 3.27
C VAL A 65 2.42 2.77 4.14
N SER A 66 2.30 1.99 5.19
CA SER A 66 3.44 1.52 5.99
C SER A 66 3.44 0.00 6.07
N VAL A 67 4.64 -0.56 6.17
CA VAL A 67 4.88 -2.00 6.21
C VAL A 67 5.81 -2.30 7.36
N GLY A 68 5.50 -3.33 8.14
CA GLY A 68 6.31 -3.79 9.25
C GLY A 68 5.62 -4.92 10.02
N ASP A 69 6.38 -5.67 10.78
CA ASP A 69 5.90 -6.76 11.62
C ASP A 69 5.31 -6.19 12.93
N ILE A 70 3.97 -6.02 12.96
CA ILE A 70 3.29 -5.34 14.06
C ILE A 70 2.97 -6.28 15.23
N ASN A 71 2.99 -7.58 15.01
CA ASN A 71 2.67 -8.61 16.00
C ASN A 71 3.87 -9.48 16.39
N ASN A 72 5.08 -9.18 15.86
CA ASN A 72 6.34 -9.88 16.10
C ASN A 72 6.32 -11.37 15.68
N ASP A 73 5.63 -11.69 14.55
CA ASP A 73 5.58 -13.05 13.99
C ASP A 73 6.59 -13.28 12.85
N ASN A 74 7.43 -12.29 12.54
CA ASN A 74 8.41 -12.24 11.46
C ASN A 74 7.78 -12.20 10.05
N LEU A 75 6.54 -11.74 9.93
CA LEU A 75 5.88 -11.46 8.66
C LEU A 75 5.52 -9.98 8.61
N ASP A 76 5.85 -9.32 7.50
CA ASP A 76 5.52 -7.90 7.33
C ASP A 76 4.01 -7.72 7.10
N ASP A 77 3.39 -6.90 7.94
CA ASP A 77 2.01 -6.46 7.88
C ASP A 77 1.87 -5.15 7.10
N ILE A 78 0.67 -4.78 6.70
CA ILE A 78 0.43 -3.59 5.87
C ILE A 78 -0.63 -2.70 6.51
N PHE A 79 -0.32 -1.41 6.66
CA PHE A 79 -1.29 -0.41 7.06
C PHE A 79 -1.46 0.64 5.95
N PHE A 80 -2.70 0.85 5.52
CA PHE A 80 -3.09 1.87 4.55
C PHE A 80 -3.84 3.00 5.22
N THR A 81 -3.58 4.24 4.81
CA THR A 81 -4.39 5.39 5.22
C THR A 81 -5.32 5.85 4.12
N GLY A 82 -6.56 6.20 4.48
CA GLY A 82 -7.57 6.68 3.56
C GLY A 82 -7.80 8.18 3.65
N ASN A 83 -8.08 8.83 2.52
CA ASN A 83 -8.45 10.24 2.49
C ASN A 83 -9.95 10.44 2.79
N MET A 84 -10.81 9.74 2.03
CA MET A 84 -12.27 9.67 2.24
C MET A 84 -12.74 8.24 2.55
N ALA A 85 -11.80 7.31 2.67
CA ALA A 85 -12.01 5.93 3.08
C ALA A 85 -11.42 5.72 4.47
N GLN A 86 -11.89 4.71 5.19
CA GLN A 86 -11.27 4.31 6.45
C GLN A 86 -9.85 3.77 6.23
N ASN A 87 -8.97 3.96 7.20
CA ASN A 87 -7.69 3.26 7.24
C ASN A 87 -7.92 1.74 7.29
N ARG A 88 -6.90 0.97 6.88
CA ARG A 88 -6.96 -0.49 6.93
C ARG A 88 -5.64 -1.06 7.43
N LEU A 89 -5.76 -2.04 8.32
CA LEU A 89 -4.63 -2.83 8.83
C LEU A 89 -4.83 -4.29 8.44
N TYR A 90 -3.84 -4.83 7.73
CA TYR A 90 -3.84 -6.19 7.22
C TYR A 90 -2.69 -6.98 7.85
N LEU A 91 -3.03 -8.03 8.60
CA LEU A 91 -2.05 -8.99 9.13
C LEU A 91 -1.67 -10.03 8.09
N ASN A 92 -0.39 -10.22 7.90
CA ASN A 92 0.18 -11.22 7.01
C ASN A 92 0.07 -12.62 7.62
N LYS A 93 -0.54 -13.54 6.89
CA LYS A 93 -0.68 -14.95 7.29
C LYS A 93 0.31 -15.88 6.59
N GLY A 94 1.29 -15.29 5.91
CA GLY A 94 2.22 -16.00 5.05
C GLY A 94 1.67 -16.21 3.63
N ASN A 95 2.58 -16.51 2.70
CA ASN A 95 2.25 -16.75 1.28
C ASN A 95 1.49 -15.60 0.60
N LEU A 96 1.69 -14.35 1.06
CA LEU A 96 1.00 -13.14 0.58
C LEU A 96 -0.54 -13.21 0.76
N VAL A 97 -0.99 -13.89 1.81
CA VAL A 97 -2.39 -13.89 2.27
C VAL A 97 -2.48 -13.02 3.50
N PHE A 98 -3.48 -12.15 3.56
CA PHE A 98 -3.64 -11.17 4.63
C PHE A 98 -5.05 -11.21 5.20
N ASP A 99 -5.18 -10.97 6.50
CA ASP A 99 -6.43 -10.79 7.21
C ASP A 99 -6.65 -9.31 7.55
N ASP A 100 -7.81 -8.75 7.21
CA ASP A 100 -8.20 -7.41 7.66
C ASP A 100 -8.54 -7.44 9.14
N ILE A 101 -7.70 -6.82 9.97
CA ILE A 101 -7.91 -6.69 11.41
C ILE A 101 -8.27 -5.27 11.84
N THR A 102 -8.58 -4.39 10.92
CA THR A 102 -8.84 -2.96 11.15
C THR A 102 -9.81 -2.72 12.29
N LEU A 103 -10.93 -3.45 12.29
CA LEU A 103 -11.98 -3.29 13.28
C LEU A 103 -11.56 -3.79 14.67
N SER A 104 -10.91 -4.96 14.74
CA SER A 104 -10.44 -5.55 16.01
C SER A 104 -9.29 -4.75 16.61
N ALA A 105 -8.43 -4.16 15.79
CA ALA A 105 -7.35 -3.29 16.24
C ALA A 105 -7.82 -1.86 16.54
N GLY A 106 -9.02 -1.48 16.13
CA GLY A 106 -9.57 -0.14 16.37
C GLY A 106 -8.87 1.00 15.59
N VAL A 107 -8.24 0.68 14.46
CA VAL A 107 -7.36 1.62 13.73
C VAL A 107 -7.99 2.23 12.48
N GLY A 108 -9.28 2.01 12.24
CA GLY A 108 -10.00 2.49 11.04
C GLY A 108 -10.04 4.01 10.87
N GLY A 109 -9.74 4.77 11.92
CA GLY A 109 -9.76 6.23 11.93
C GLY A 109 -11.17 6.81 12.12
N ASN A 110 -11.25 8.15 12.17
CA ASN A 110 -12.46 8.90 12.49
C ASN A 110 -12.67 10.01 11.45
N ASP A 111 -13.18 9.71 10.27
CA ASP A 111 -13.59 10.68 9.24
C ASP A 111 -12.61 11.86 9.02
N LYS A 112 -11.31 11.62 9.22
CA LYS A 112 -10.23 12.57 8.98
C LYS A 112 -9.61 12.31 7.59
N TRP A 113 -8.93 13.32 7.07
CA TRP A 113 -8.16 13.19 5.84
C TRP A 113 -6.75 12.68 6.17
N TYR A 114 -6.54 11.38 6.10
CA TYR A 114 -5.24 10.77 6.40
C TYR A 114 -4.33 10.79 5.17
N THR A 115 -3.07 11.18 5.33
CA THR A 115 -2.16 11.41 4.20
C THR A 115 -0.90 10.57 4.23
N GLY A 116 -0.49 10.10 5.37
CA GLY A 116 0.73 9.31 5.51
C GLY A 116 0.72 8.46 6.75
N SER A 117 1.55 7.43 6.78
CA SER A 117 1.80 6.61 7.97
C SER A 117 3.24 6.15 8.02
N THR A 118 3.69 5.84 9.23
CA THR A 118 4.95 5.13 9.46
C THR A 118 4.80 4.21 10.65
N MET A 119 5.50 3.08 10.62
CA MET A 119 5.61 2.15 11.74
C MET A 119 6.95 2.35 12.42
N VAL A 120 6.94 2.51 13.73
CA VAL A 120 8.14 2.76 14.56
C VAL A 120 7.85 2.37 16.00
N ASP A 121 8.78 1.73 16.68
CA ASP A 121 8.73 1.51 18.13
C ASP A 121 9.11 2.82 18.84
N ILE A 122 8.09 3.62 19.21
CA ILE A 122 8.31 4.96 19.75
C ILE A 122 8.58 4.96 21.27
N ASN A 123 8.05 3.96 21.97
CA ASN A 123 8.19 3.80 23.42
C ASN A 123 9.28 2.81 23.84
N ASN A 124 9.90 2.14 22.85
CA ASN A 124 10.97 1.14 23.01
C ASN A 124 10.51 -0.09 23.82
N ASP A 125 9.29 -0.56 23.55
CA ASP A 125 8.73 -1.77 24.16
C ASP A 125 8.89 -3.04 23.31
N GLY A 126 9.44 -2.90 22.09
CA GLY A 126 9.71 -3.97 21.15
C GLY A 126 8.56 -4.25 20.20
N TYR A 127 7.45 -3.49 20.24
CA TYR A 127 6.36 -3.54 19.29
C TYR A 127 6.37 -2.29 18.39
N LEU A 128 5.97 -2.44 17.15
CA LEU A 128 5.84 -1.29 16.25
C LEU A 128 4.53 -0.55 16.53
N ASP A 129 4.63 0.74 16.79
CA ASP A 129 3.50 1.67 16.83
C ASP A 129 3.24 2.25 15.45
N ILE A 130 2.06 2.85 15.24
CA ILE A 130 1.73 3.50 13.97
C ILE A 130 1.52 5.00 14.20
N TYR A 131 2.34 5.83 13.57
CA TYR A 131 2.13 7.27 13.50
C TYR A 131 1.41 7.60 12.18
N VAL A 132 0.31 8.38 12.28
CA VAL A 132 -0.55 8.71 11.15
C VAL A 132 -0.66 10.22 10.99
N SER A 133 -0.32 10.71 9.79
CA SER A 133 -0.41 12.12 9.45
C SER A 133 -1.79 12.49 8.96
N VAL A 134 -2.33 13.59 9.46
CA VAL A 134 -3.64 14.14 9.13
C VAL A 134 -3.51 15.49 8.44
N ALA A 135 -4.27 15.71 7.37
CA ALA A 135 -4.35 16.98 6.65
C ALA A 135 -5.79 17.27 6.23
N GLY A 136 -5.99 18.03 5.14
CA GLY A 136 -7.29 18.37 4.58
C GLY A 136 -7.68 19.83 4.76
N LEU A 137 -8.82 20.22 4.19
CA LEU A 137 -9.33 21.59 4.25
C LEU A 137 -9.99 21.92 5.58
N ASP A 138 -10.79 21.00 6.09
CA ASP A 138 -11.68 21.19 7.23
C ASP A 138 -11.41 20.16 8.32
N GLY A 139 -11.86 20.45 9.53
CA GLY A 139 -11.85 19.55 10.68
C GLY A 139 -10.57 19.55 11.50
N VAL A 140 -10.46 18.59 12.41
CA VAL A 140 -9.31 18.42 13.30
C VAL A 140 -8.16 17.82 12.51
N LYS A 141 -7.03 18.52 12.51
CA LYS A 141 -5.80 18.14 11.77
C LYS A 141 -4.71 17.56 12.66
N ASN A 142 -5.12 17.07 13.82
CA ASN A 142 -4.19 16.45 14.75
C ASN A 142 -3.76 15.10 14.17
N ASN A 143 -2.46 14.89 14.07
CA ASN A 143 -1.90 13.58 13.76
C ASN A 143 -2.32 12.56 14.82
N GLU A 144 -2.26 11.29 14.50
CA GLU A 144 -2.62 10.23 15.43
C GLU A 144 -1.40 9.34 15.69
N LEU A 145 -1.22 8.96 16.95
CA LEU A 145 -0.29 7.95 17.37
C LEU A 145 -1.08 6.75 17.89
N LEU A 146 -0.94 5.62 17.24
CA LEU A 146 -1.55 4.37 17.62
C LEU A 146 -0.50 3.53 18.33
N ILE A 147 -0.60 3.43 19.64
CA ILE A 147 0.34 2.68 20.48
C ILE A 147 -0.05 1.21 20.48
N ASN A 148 0.90 0.35 20.16
CA ASN A 148 0.80 -1.10 20.22
C ASN A 148 1.37 -1.62 21.52
N ASN A 149 0.58 -2.32 22.30
CA ASN A 149 1.01 -2.93 23.57
C ASN A 149 1.17 -4.45 23.48
N GLY A 150 1.30 -4.98 22.26
CA GLY A 150 1.43 -6.41 21.98
C GLY A 150 0.11 -7.18 21.95
N CYS A 151 -1.04 -6.54 22.23
CA CYS A 151 -2.36 -7.15 22.16
C CYS A 151 -3.20 -6.58 21.03
N LEU A 152 -3.42 -5.28 21.06
CA LEU A 152 -4.15 -4.49 20.06
C LEU A 152 -3.58 -3.08 20.05
N LEU A 153 -3.81 -2.37 18.99
CA LEU A 153 -3.44 -0.96 18.85
C LEU A 153 -4.48 -0.09 19.56
N TYR A 154 -4.02 0.94 20.27
CA TYR A 154 -4.87 1.94 20.92
C TYR A 154 -4.59 3.30 20.29
N THR A 155 -5.66 4.11 20.09
CA THR A 155 -5.50 5.50 19.72
C THR A 155 -5.05 6.31 20.93
N SER A 156 -3.95 7.04 20.81
CA SER A 156 -3.64 8.19 21.67
C SER A 156 -3.62 9.42 20.78
N ASP A 157 -4.16 10.55 21.26
CA ASP A 157 -4.04 11.81 20.52
C ASP A 157 -2.58 12.27 20.59
N ALA A 158 -1.86 12.12 19.48
CA ALA A 158 -0.47 12.56 19.35
C ALA A 158 -0.34 14.10 19.28
N ALA A 159 -1.43 14.81 19.45
CA ALA A 159 -1.47 16.21 19.08
C ALA A 159 -1.51 17.18 20.22
N ASP A 160 -1.36 16.77 21.44
CA ASP A 160 -1.16 17.70 22.55
C ASP A 160 0.33 17.98 22.78
N ASP A 161 1.07 18.19 21.68
CA ASP A 161 2.43 18.71 21.69
C ASP A 161 2.41 20.25 21.82
N SER A 162 1.56 20.74 22.73
CA SER A 162 1.59 22.14 23.22
C SER A 162 2.54 22.30 24.41
N GLY A 163 3.56 21.48 24.47
CA GLY A 163 4.43 21.43 25.66
C GLY A 163 5.88 21.08 25.38
N CYS A 164 6.51 21.74 24.38
CA CYS A 164 7.97 21.93 24.39
C CYS A 164 8.32 23.32 23.92
#